data_b4f22d1194381334cfb138aec514221d
#
_entry.id   b4f22d1194381334cfb138aec514221d
#
_cell.length_a   1.000
_cell.length_b   1.000
_cell.length_c   1.000
_cell.angle_alpha   90.00
_cell.angle_beta   90.00
_cell.angle_gamma   90.00
#
_symmetry.space_group_name_H-M   'P 1'
#
loop_
_entity.id
_entity.type
_entity.pdbx_description
1 polymer ?
#
loop_
_entity_poly.entity_id
_entity_poly.type
_entity_poly.pdbx_seq_one_letter_code
_entity_poly.pdbx_strand_id
1 'polypeptide(L)'
;MKKQKLILISFFFLLFNINHLLSSDQNYLLISGKPKITDGDTIKINNKKIRFSGIDAPESFFFGKKQSCVLNNVEILCGKLSKDKLIEKIGNQIVNCRIEKNKDQYGRLIG
;
A
#
# COMPACT_ATOMS: atom_id res chain seq x y z
N MET A 1 -9.29 -2.79 57.33
CA MET A 1 -8.66 -1.68 56.59
C MET A 1 -7.59 -2.12 55.56
N LYS A 2 -6.75 -3.12 55.80
CA LYS A 2 -5.74 -3.59 54.80
C LYS A 2 -6.34 -4.26 53.59
N LYS A 3 -7.42 -5.02 53.71
CA LYS A 3 -8.07 -5.70 52.56
C LYS A 3 -8.77 -4.73 51.59
N GLN A 4 -9.33 -3.62 52.05
CA GLN A 4 -9.97 -2.62 51.18
C GLN A 4 -8.95 -1.83 50.34
N LYS A 5 -7.74 -1.55 50.89
CA LYS A 5 -6.66 -0.88 50.14
C LYS A 5 -6.13 -1.76 49.00
N LEU A 6 -6.04 -3.08 49.20
CA LEU A 6 -5.57 -3.99 48.17
C LEU A 6 -6.57 -4.08 47.00
N ILE A 7 -7.87 -4.09 47.26
CA ILE A 7 -8.92 -4.14 46.23
C ILE A 7 -8.91 -2.86 45.40
N LEU A 8 -8.74 -1.70 46.01
CA LEU A 8 -8.65 -0.41 45.29
C LEU A 8 -7.42 -0.32 44.37
N ILE A 9 -6.26 -0.83 44.81
CA ILE A 9 -5.04 -0.87 44.02
C ILE A 9 -5.18 -1.82 42.83
N SER A 10 -5.80 -3.00 43.03
CA SER A 10 -6.05 -3.95 41.96
C SER A 10 -7.02 -3.40 40.91
N PHE A 11 -8.07 -2.68 41.33
CA PHE A 11 -9.04 -2.05 40.43
C PHE A 11 -8.41 -0.89 39.64
N PHE A 12 -7.52 -0.13 40.24
CA PHE A 12 -6.78 0.94 39.58
C PHE A 12 -5.82 0.40 38.49
N PHE A 13 -5.16 -0.74 38.75
CA PHE A 13 -4.30 -1.41 37.77
C PHE A 13 -5.11 -1.98 36.58
N LEU A 14 -6.33 -2.46 36.82
CA LEU A 14 -7.22 -2.95 35.76
C LEU A 14 -7.68 -1.81 34.83
N LEU A 15 -7.98 -0.63 35.38
CA LEU A 15 -8.37 0.54 34.59
C LEU A 15 -7.21 1.12 33.74
N PHE A 16 -5.96 0.96 34.20
CA PHE A 16 -4.79 1.43 33.47
C PHE A 16 -4.50 0.59 32.21
N ASN A 17 -4.88 -0.70 32.21
CA ASN A 17 -4.67 -1.58 31.06
C ASN A 17 -5.73 -1.41 29.95
N ILE A 18 -6.89 -0.83 30.23
CA ILE A 18 -7.95 -0.62 29.23
C ILE A 18 -7.58 0.52 28.28
N ASN A 19 -6.81 1.51 28.72
CA ASN A 19 -6.40 2.62 27.87
C ASN A 19 -5.36 2.26 26.80
N HIS A 20 -4.69 1.10 26.91
CA HIS A 20 -3.73 0.63 25.91
C HIS A 20 -4.38 -0.08 24.73
N LEU A 21 -5.65 -0.47 24.83
CA LEU A 21 -6.38 -1.17 23.75
C LEU A 21 -7.12 -0.23 22.80
N LEU A 22 -7.17 1.08 23.08
CA LEU A 22 -7.95 2.06 22.29
C LEU A 22 -7.08 2.96 21.40
N SER A 23 -5.78 2.68 21.26
CA SER A 23 -4.87 3.51 20.48
C SER A 23 -4.37 2.81 19.24
N SER A 24 -5.21 2.72 18.21
CA SER A 24 -4.77 2.71 16.80
C SER A 24 -5.92 2.89 15.82
N ASP A 25 -6.72 3.93 16.00
CA ASP A 25 -7.53 4.41 14.88
C ASP A 25 -6.60 5.27 13.99
N GLN A 26 -5.78 4.57 13.22
CA GLN A 26 -5.02 5.21 12.15
C GLN A 26 -6.03 5.54 11.04
N ASN A 27 -6.52 6.77 11.02
CA ASN A 27 -7.35 7.33 9.95
C ASN A 27 -6.53 7.36 8.64
N TYR A 28 -6.46 6.21 7.96
CA TYR A 28 -5.92 6.11 6.62
C TYR A 28 -7.07 6.11 5.60
N LEU A 29 -6.86 6.78 4.49
CA LEU A 29 -7.78 6.71 3.36
C LEU A 29 -7.65 5.33 2.70
N LEU A 30 -8.75 4.57 2.62
CA LEU A 30 -8.82 3.31 1.89
C LEU A 30 -9.47 3.54 0.53
N ILE A 31 -8.80 3.12 -0.54
CA ILE A 31 -9.36 3.12 -1.90
C ILE A 31 -9.47 1.69 -2.38
N SER A 32 -10.68 1.27 -2.69
CA SER A 32 -10.99 -0.10 -3.11
C SER A 32 -11.64 -0.11 -4.48
N GLY A 33 -11.33 -1.13 -5.28
CA GLY A 33 -11.95 -1.32 -6.57
C GLY A 33 -11.18 -2.24 -7.52
N LYS A 34 -11.74 -2.45 -8.69
CA LYS A 34 -11.08 -3.19 -9.77
C LYS A 34 -10.01 -2.29 -10.40
N PRO A 35 -8.74 -2.65 -10.36
CA PRO A 35 -7.70 -1.78 -10.87
C PRO A 35 -7.52 -1.89 -12.38
N LYS A 36 -7.17 -0.78 -13.01
CA LYS A 36 -6.52 -0.76 -14.32
C LYS A 36 -5.02 -0.63 -14.08
N ILE A 37 -4.23 -1.58 -14.57
CA ILE A 37 -2.78 -1.58 -14.39
C ILE A 37 -2.15 -0.59 -15.38
N THR A 38 -1.37 0.34 -14.87
CA THR A 38 -0.61 1.30 -15.68
C THR A 38 0.79 0.75 -15.95
N ASP A 39 1.53 0.44 -14.89
CA ASP A 39 2.89 -0.09 -14.90
C ASP A 39 3.05 -1.15 -13.81
N GLY A 40 4.23 -1.73 -13.66
CA GLY A 40 4.50 -2.76 -12.64
C GLY A 40 4.39 -2.26 -11.20
N ASP A 41 4.34 -0.93 -10.99
CA ASP A 41 4.26 -0.28 -9.68
C ASP A 41 3.12 0.74 -9.56
N THR A 42 2.30 0.88 -10.60
CA THR A 42 1.26 1.92 -10.64
C THR A 42 -0.05 1.35 -11.18
N ILE A 43 -1.11 1.57 -10.42
CA ILE A 43 -2.48 1.19 -10.80
C ILE A 43 -3.42 2.40 -10.80
N LYS A 44 -4.59 2.22 -11.37
CA LYS A 44 -5.66 3.21 -11.38
C LYS A 44 -6.96 2.57 -10.89
N ILE A 45 -7.52 3.08 -9.78
CA ILE A 45 -8.81 2.68 -9.22
C ILE A 45 -9.71 3.90 -9.18
N ASN A 46 -10.93 3.81 -9.73
CA ASN A 46 -11.92 4.90 -9.74
C ASN A 46 -11.32 6.25 -10.21
N ASN A 47 -10.57 6.22 -11.30
CA ASN A 47 -9.83 7.36 -11.89
C ASN A 47 -8.70 7.94 -11.02
N LYS A 48 -8.38 7.36 -9.87
CA LYS A 48 -7.25 7.78 -9.03
C LYS A 48 -6.03 6.93 -9.34
N LYS A 49 -4.91 7.58 -9.72
CA LYS A 49 -3.62 6.90 -9.87
C LYS A 49 -2.99 6.68 -8.51
N ILE A 50 -2.57 5.45 -8.26
CA ILE A 50 -1.93 5.02 -7.03
C ILE A 50 -0.60 4.37 -7.39
N ARG A 51 0.49 4.93 -6.89
CA ARG A 51 1.82 4.33 -6.96
C ARG A 51 2.06 3.51 -5.71
N PHE A 52 2.55 2.29 -5.88
CA PHE A 52 2.88 1.43 -4.75
C PHE A 52 4.05 1.99 -3.95
N SER A 53 3.88 2.07 -2.64
CA SER A 53 4.93 2.48 -1.72
C SER A 53 6.05 1.44 -1.68
N GLY A 54 7.31 1.91 -1.72
CA GLY A 54 8.48 1.05 -1.59
C GLY A 54 8.80 0.14 -2.79
N ILE A 55 8.06 0.26 -3.91
CA ILE A 55 8.31 -0.49 -5.14
C ILE A 55 8.64 0.50 -6.26
N ASP A 56 9.64 0.14 -7.06
CA ASP A 56 10.01 0.84 -8.28
C ASP A 56 10.18 -0.19 -9.40
N ALA A 57 9.29 -0.15 -10.38
CA ALA A 57 9.30 -1.06 -11.50
C ALA A 57 9.68 -0.35 -12.79
N PRO A 58 10.30 -1.04 -13.77
CA PRO A 58 10.53 -0.48 -15.09
C PRO A 58 9.23 -0.02 -15.73
N GLU A 59 9.25 1.15 -16.35
CA GLU A 59 8.10 1.72 -17.05
C GLU A 59 7.72 0.88 -18.27
N SER A 60 6.44 0.57 -18.44
CA SER A 60 5.97 -0.18 -19.61
C SER A 60 6.06 0.67 -20.88
N PHE A 61 5.94 1.99 -20.71
CA PHE A 61 6.06 2.96 -21.79
C PHE A 61 6.53 4.31 -21.26
N PHE A 62 7.67 4.81 -21.74
CA PHE A 62 8.26 6.07 -21.32
C PHE A 62 8.75 6.88 -22.52
N PHE A 63 8.29 8.11 -22.68
CA PHE A 63 8.64 9.01 -23.79
C PHE A 63 8.56 8.35 -25.18
N GLY A 64 7.46 7.66 -25.49
CA GLY A 64 7.24 7.03 -26.78
C GLY A 64 7.99 5.70 -26.99
N LYS A 65 8.71 5.20 -25.99
CA LYS A 65 9.47 3.94 -26.07
C LYS A 65 9.09 2.97 -24.96
N LYS A 66 9.15 1.67 -25.27
CA LYS A 66 9.07 0.61 -24.27
C LYS A 66 10.41 0.52 -23.56
N GLN A 67 10.40 0.43 -22.23
CA GLN A 67 11.63 0.27 -21.46
C GLN A 67 12.13 -1.17 -21.57
N SER A 68 13.39 -1.32 -21.98
CA SER A 68 14.08 -2.59 -22.06
C SER A 68 15.24 -2.67 -21.06
N CYS A 69 15.64 -3.89 -20.74
CA CYS A 69 16.77 -4.25 -19.89
C CYS A 69 17.59 -5.33 -20.57
N VAL A 70 18.86 -5.47 -20.18
CA VAL A 70 19.72 -6.55 -20.67
C VAL A 70 19.86 -7.62 -19.59
N LEU A 71 19.51 -8.83 -19.92
CA LEU A 71 19.69 -10.01 -19.07
C LEU A 71 20.46 -11.08 -19.85
N ASN A 72 21.62 -11.49 -19.35
CA ASN A 72 22.50 -12.48 -20.00
C ASN A 72 22.79 -12.13 -21.49
N ASN A 73 23.12 -10.86 -21.75
CA ASN A 73 23.37 -10.30 -23.08
C ASN A 73 22.15 -10.33 -24.04
N VAL A 74 20.95 -10.58 -23.53
CA VAL A 74 19.69 -10.53 -24.31
C VAL A 74 18.88 -9.32 -23.86
N GLU A 75 18.43 -8.53 -24.83
CA GLU A 75 17.51 -7.42 -24.57
C GLU A 75 16.10 -7.96 -24.34
N ILE A 76 15.49 -7.55 -23.22
CA ILE A 76 14.12 -7.91 -22.84
C ILE A 76 13.29 -6.64 -22.54
N LEU A 77 12.01 -6.67 -22.84
CA LEU A 77 11.08 -5.59 -22.54
C LEU A 77 10.65 -5.66 -21.05
N CYS A 78 11.54 -5.29 -20.15
CA CYS A 78 11.33 -5.45 -18.71
C CYS A 78 10.15 -4.60 -18.18
N GLY A 79 9.90 -3.44 -18.74
CA GLY A 79 8.72 -2.64 -18.40
C GLY A 79 7.41 -3.35 -18.72
N LYS A 80 7.32 -3.98 -19.92
CA LYS A 80 6.17 -4.81 -20.28
C LYS A 80 6.03 -6.02 -19.37
N LEU A 81 7.14 -6.72 -19.08
CA LEU A 81 7.13 -7.92 -18.23
C LEU A 81 6.66 -7.61 -16.80
N SER A 82 7.12 -6.52 -16.20
CA SER A 82 6.71 -6.14 -14.85
C SER A 82 5.20 -5.83 -14.80
N LYS A 83 4.69 -5.12 -15.79
CA LYS A 83 3.26 -4.83 -15.92
C LYS A 83 2.43 -6.11 -16.10
N ASP A 84 2.84 -6.99 -17.03
CA ASP A 84 2.15 -8.25 -17.30
C ASP A 84 2.12 -9.13 -16.05
N LYS A 85 3.21 -9.14 -15.28
CA LYS A 85 3.29 -9.89 -14.02
C LYS A 85 2.33 -9.35 -12.96
N LEU A 86 2.17 -8.03 -12.88
CA LEU A 86 1.19 -7.43 -11.99
C LEU A 86 -0.24 -7.73 -12.43
N ILE A 87 -0.53 -7.71 -13.73
CA ILE A 87 -1.83 -8.11 -14.29
C ILE A 87 -2.15 -9.57 -13.91
N GLU A 88 -1.21 -10.48 -14.11
CA GLU A 88 -1.34 -11.89 -13.73
C GLU A 88 -1.62 -12.06 -12.23
N LYS A 89 -0.85 -11.36 -11.39
CA LYS A 89 -0.95 -11.45 -9.93
C LYS A 89 -2.29 -10.95 -9.39
N ILE A 90 -2.80 -9.87 -9.93
CA ILE A 90 -4.08 -9.27 -9.50
C ILE A 90 -5.26 -10.03 -10.14
N GLY A 91 -5.16 -10.42 -11.40
CA GLY A 91 -6.23 -11.07 -12.12
C GLY A 91 -7.53 -10.26 -12.12
N ASN A 92 -8.61 -10.89 -11.67
CA ASN A 92 -9.93 -10.26 -11.58
C ASN A 92 -10.28 -9.77 -10.16
N GLN A 93 -9.31 -9.70 -9.25
CA GLN A 93 -9.57 -9.37 -7.86
C GLN A 93 -9.82 -7.88 -7.65
N ILE A 94 -10.55 -7.57 -6.60
CA ILE A 94 -10.65 -6.20 -6.05
C ILE A 94 -9.39 -5.94 -5.23
N VAL A 95 -8.79 -4.78 -5.44
CA VAL A 95 -7.62 -4.32 -4.71
C VAL A 95 -8.04 -3.26 -3.69
N ASN A 96 -7.51 -3.37 -2.49
CA ASN A 96 -7.68 -2.40 -1.41
C ASN A 96 -6.34 -1.71 -1.17
N CYS A 97 -6.27 -0.40 -1.44
CA CYS A 97 -5.08 0.42 -1.22
C CYS A 97 -5.25 1.28 0.02
N ARG A 98 -4.33 1.15 0.96
CA ARG A 98 -4.20 2.04 2.10
C ARG A 98 -3.32 3.21 1.69
N ILE A 99 -3.91 4.41 1.62
CA ILE A 99 -3.26 5.59 1.05
C ILE A 99 -2.49 6.33 2.13
N GLU A 100 -1.24 6.70 1.83
CA GLU A 100 -0.40 7.55 2.66
C GLU A 100 -0.87 9.02 2.62
N LYS A 101 -0.47 9.81 3.63
CA LYS A 101 -0.85 11.23 3.72
C LYS A 101 -0.31 12.06 2.56
N ASN A 102 0.90 11.76 2.10
CA ASN A 102 1.60 12.54 1.10
C ASN A 102 1.37 11.97 -0.30
N LYS A 103 1.34 12.85 -1.28
CA LYS A 103 1.42 12.49 -2.69
C LYS A 103 2.87 12.54 -3.16
N ASP A 104 3.15 11.87 -4.27
CA ASP A 104 4.46 12.01 -4.91
C ASP A 104 4.59 13.36 -5.64
N GLN A 105 5.80 13.61 -6.18
CA GLN A 105 6.11 14.85 -6.91
C GLN A 105 5.25 15.07 -8.17
N TYR A 106 4.58 14.02 -8.68
CA TYR A 106 3.68 14.07 -9.83
C TYR A 106 2.20 14.14 -9.44
N GLY A 107 1.90 14.28 -8.15
CA GLY A 107 0.54 14.35 -7.63
C GLY A 107 -0.19 13.01 -7.56
N ARG A 108 0.51 11.86 -7.76
CA ARG A 108 -0.08 10.53 -7.59
C ARG A 108 -0.24 10.22 -6.10
N LEU A 109 -1.27 9.45 -5.78
CA LEU A 109 -1.42 8.86 -4.45
C LEU A 109 -0.35 7.79 -4.25
N ILE A 110 0.13 7.63 -3.01
CA ILE A 110 1.04 6.57 -2.60
C ILE A 110 0.26 5.60 -1.70
N GLY A 111 0.41 4.30 -1.92
CA GLY A 111 -0.30 3.29 -1.14
C GLY A 111 0.19 1.85 -1.33
#